data_d5d24b3554a814f07e54e33630aa79e8
#
_entry.id   d5d24b3554a814f07e54e33630aa79e8
#
_cell.length_a   1.000
_cell.length_b   1.000
_cell.length_c   1.000
_cell.angle_alpha   90.00
_cell.angle_beta   90.00
_cell.angle_gamma   90.00
#
_symmetry.space_group_name_H-M   'P 1'
#
loop_
_entity.id
_entity.type
_entity.pdbx_description
1 polymer ?
#
loop_
_entity_poly.entity_id
_entity_poly.type
_entity_poly.pdbx_seq_one_letter_code
_entity_poly.pdbx_strand_id
1 'polypeptide(L)'
;MTYKKIGFVTDSVADVPPELVKKWNIRVVPIFVNYGGQSYLDDGVHLVREDYYDILSSLNPLPTTAAPSPGMAQEIIHRAFADYDHVVIITIPHQLSATYNVLRLAAQDLPPDRVTLIDGGGVSLSIGWQVVAGAEVAAETGDLVAVLDAVAQARTHTKLAAMLSGLEYLRRSGRINMASAGLGTLLQIKPIVTITDGAVIPLAKVRTANRAKAELVEMARSVGEIDKLAILHTNNLADAAWLRDQLADIAPQETYIINANPALGTHIGPQAVGFAALNKRWRR
;
A
#
# COMPACT_ATOMS: atom_id res chain seq x y z
N MET A 1 24.71 6.90 11.77
CA MET A 1 24.41 8.18 12.51
C MET A 1 23.26 7.91 13.46
N THR A 2 23.45 8.24 14.73
CA THR A 2 22.43 7.99 15.77
C THR A 2 21.63 9.26 15.99
N TYR A 3 20.32 9.16 15.83
CA TYR A 3 19.37 10.23 16.07
C TYR A 3 18.51 9.88 17.31
N LYS A 4 18.16 10.89 18.12
CA LYS A 4 17.30 10.68 19.28
C LYS A 4 15.87 10.31 18.87
N LYS A 5 15.41 10.87 17.72
CA LYS A 5 14.06 10.67 17.22
C LYS A 5 14.05 10.60 15.69
N ILE A 6 13.64 9.46 15.14
CA ILE A 6 13.41 9.27 13.70
C ILE A 6 11.91 9.17 13.45
N GLY A 7 11.37 10.06 12.60
CA GLY A 7 9.95 10.10 12.25
C GLY A 7 9.66 9.50 10.87
N PHE A 8 8.40 9.11 10.64
CA PHE A 8 7.96 8.50 9.39
C PHE A 8 6.81 9.27 8.77
N VAL A 9 6.92 9.48 7.45
CA VAL A 9 5.86 10.01 6.59
C VAL A 9 5.60 9.00 5.48
N THR A 10 4.32 8.79 5.16
CA THR A 10 3.91 7.97 4.01
C THR A 10 2.69 8.60 3.35
N ASP A 11 2.21 8.05 2.25
CA ASP A 11 0.94 8.45 1.65
C ASP A 11 -0.20 7.47 2.01
N SER A 12 -1.44 7.84 1.71
CA SER A 12 -2.63 7.04 2.06
C SER A 12 -2.68 5.68 1.35
N VAL A 13 -1.94 5.50 0.23
CA VAL A 13 -1.89 4.22 -0.48
C VAL A 13 -1.14 3.14 0.30
N ALA A 14 -0.36 3.51 1.31
CA ALA A 14 0.37 2.55 2.15
C ALA A 14 -0.55 1.67 3.03
N ASP A 15 -1.82 2.05 3.21
CA ASP A 15 -2.83 1.31 3.99
C ASP A 15 -2.38 0.89 5.40
N VAL A 16 -1.47 1.66 6.01
CA VAL A 16 -1.02 1.36 7.38
C VAL A 16 -2.22 1.35 8.33
N PRO A 17 -2.43 0.26 9.10
CA PRO A 17 -3.52 0.19 10.06
C PRO A 17 -3.55 1.40 10.99
N PRO A 18 -4.73 2.01 11.28
CA PRO A 18 -4.83 3.22 12.10
C PRO A 18 -4.19 3.10 13.48
N GLU A 19 -4.28 1.93 14.09
CA GLU A 19 -3.63 1.64 15.38
C GLU A 19 -2.11 1.67 15.28
N LEU A 20 -1.51 1.25 14.16
CA LEU A 20 -0.06 1.34 13.93
C LEU A 20 0.35 2.77 13.55
N VAL A 21 -0.47 3.48 12.79
CA VAL A 21 -0.27 4.92 12.53
C VAL A 21 -0.18 5.68 13.85
N LYS A 22 -1.12 5.43 14.77
CA LYS A 22 -1.14 6.05 16.11
C LYS A 22 0.04 5.58 16.97
N LYS A 23 0.29 4.26 17.02
CA LYS A 23 1.36 3.67 17.84
C LYS A 23 2.72 4.26 17.51
N TRP A 24 3.03 4.41 16.23
CA TRP A 24 4.33 4.86 15.74
C TRP A 24 4.35 6.34 15.34
N ASN A 25 3.25 7.07 15.58
CA ASN A 25 3.10 8.49 15.20
C ASN A 25 3.48 8.76 13.74
N ILE A 26 3.08 7.87 12.83
CA ILE A 26 3.32 7.98 11.39
C ILE A 26 2.46 9.11 10.85
N ARG A 27 3.03 9.99 10.02
CA ARG A 27 2.29 11.03 9.31
C ARG A 27 1.86 10.50 7.95
N VAL A 28 0.57 10.60 7.65
CA VAL A 28 0.00 10.14 6.38
C VAL A 28 -0.39 11.33 5.54
N VAL A 29 0.12 11.41 4.32
CA VAL A 29 -0.25 12.41 3.32
C VAL A 29 -1.37 11.83 2.46
N PRO A 30 -2.61 12.31 2.56
CA PRO A 30 -3.71 11.79 1.78
C PRO A 30 -3.57 12.20 0.31
N ILE A 31 -3.88 11.28 -0.60
CA ILE A 31 -4.03 11.59 -2.02
C ILE A 31 -5.49 11.90 -2.32
N PHE A 32 -5.81 12.34 -3.54
CA PHE A 32 -7.18 12.69 -3.92
C PHE A 32 -7.83 11.61 -4.78
N VAL A 33 -9.14 11.42 -4.57
CA VAL A 33 -10.04 10.69 -5.47
C VAL A 33 -11.05 11.69 -6.04
N ASN A 34 -11.17 11.73 -7.37
CA ASN A 34 -12.00 12.70 -8.08
C ASN A 34 -13.17 11.99 -8.76
N TYR A 35 -14.39 12.38 -8.43
CA TYR A 35 -15.63 11.95 -9.10
C TYR A 35 -16.76 12.95 -8.87
N GLY A 36 -17.78 12.92 -9.71
CA GLY A 36 -18.94 13.82 -9.59
C GLY A 36 -18.58 15.33 -9.65
N GLY A 37 -17.45 15.68 -10.30
CA GLY A 37 -16.97 17.05 -10.38
C GLY A 37 -16.29 17.58 -9.11
N GLN A 38 -16.03 16.73 -8.12
CA GLN A 38 -15.40 17.08 -6.85
C GLN A 38 -14.14 16.24 -6.59
N SER A 39 -13.29 16.75 -5.70
CA SER A 39 -12.06 16.07 -5.24
C SER A 39 -12.19 15.77 -3.75
N TYR A 40 -12.01 14.51 -3.37
CA TYR A 40 -12.11 14.03 -2.00
C TYR A 40 -10.75 13.56 -1.49
N LEU A 41 -10.43 13.88 -0.24
CA LEU A 41 -9.23 13.35 0.41
C LEU A 41 -9.43 11.89 0.78
N ASP A 42 -8.48 11.05 0.41
CA ASP A 42 -8.41 9.64 0.80
C ASP A 42 -7.80 9.51 2.21
N ASP A 43 -8.52 9.98 3.22
CA ASP A 43 -8.10 10.05 4.62
C ASP A 43 -9.01 9.24 5.57
N GLY A 44 -10.03 8.56 5.02
CA GLY A 44 -11.02 7.81 5.78
C GLY A 44 -12.06 8.65 6.51
N VAL A 45 -11.99 9.99 6.39
CA VAL A 45 -12.94 10.96 6.98
C VAL A 45 -13.72 11.68 5.90
N HIS A 46 -13.02 12.33 4.96
CA HIS A 46 -13.66 13.01 3.82
C HIS A 46 -14.13 12.02 2.76
N LEU A 47 -13.52 10.85 2.69
CA LEU A 47 -13.93 9.76 1.83
C LEU A 47 -13.96 8.46 2.64
N VAL A 48 -15.18 8.08 3.07
CA VAL A 48 -15.42 6.82 3.77
C VAL A 48 -15.30 5.66 2.79
N ARG A 49 -14.48 4.68 3.10
CA ARG A 49 -14.11 3.59 2.18
C ARG A 49 -15.32 2.77 1.74
N GLU A 50 -16.18 2.39 2.67
CA GLU A 50 -17.39 1.61 2.42
C GLU A 50 -18.33 2.34 1.46
N ASP A 51 -18.67 3.59 1.77
CA ASP A 51 -19.57 4.43 0.96
C ASP A 51 -19.03 4.60 -0.47
N TYR A 52 -17.72 4.81 -0.60
CA TYR A 52 -17.09 4.95 -1.92
C TYR A 52 -17.19 3.66 -2.75
N TYR A 53 -16.94 2.51 -2.15
CA TYR A 53 -17.00 1.25 -2.87
C TYR A 53 -18.41 0.85 -3.25
N ASP A 54 -19.42 1.23 -2.49
CA ASP A 54 -20.82 0.97 -2.80
C ASP A 54 -21.28 1.68 -4.09
N ILE A 55 -20.71 2.85 -4.35
CA ILE A 55 -21.04 3.63 -5.55
C ILE A 55 -20.06 3.45 -6.71
N LEU A 56 -18.83 2.94 -6.46
CA LEU A 56 -17.74 2.92 -7.44
C LEU A 56 -18.14 2.32 -8.79
N SER A 57 -18.89 1.21 -8.79
CA SER A 57 -19.29 0.53 -10.03
C SER A 57 -20.39 1.28 -10.81
N SER A 58 -21.10 2.20 -10.18
CA SER A 58 -22.16 3.00 -10.80
C SER A 58 -21.67 4.34 -11.34
N LEU A 59 -20.46 4.76 -10.97
CA LEU A 59 -19.91 6.05 -11.37
C LEU A 59 -19.55 6.08 -12.87
N ASN A 60 -20.05 7.10 -13.56
CA ASN A 60 -19.72 7.37 -14.96
C ASN A 60 -19.59 8.89 -15.18
N PRO A 61 -18.44 9.42 -15.60
CA PRO A 61 -17.21 8.66 -15.86
C PRO A 61 -16.63 8.00 -14.60
N LEU A 62 -15.77 6.98 -14.80
CA LEU A 62 -15.05 6.37 -13.69
C LEU A 62 -14.22 7.40 -12.92
N PRO A 63 -14.10 7.26 -11.60
CA PRO A 63 -13.24 8.11 -10.80
C PRO A 63 -11.78 8.11 -11.28
N THR A 64 -11.08 9.18 -10.96
CA THR A 64 -9.64 9.32 -11.16
C THR A 64 -8.96 9.66 -9.85
N THR A 65 -7.64 9.53 -9.79
CA THR A 65 -6.87 9.94 -8.61
C THR A 65 -5.93 11.08 -8.96
N ALA A 66 -5.61 11.91 -7.97
CA ALA A 66 -4.59 12.94 -8.09
C ALA A 66 -3.64 12.88 -6.91
N ALA A 67 -2.37 13.22 -7.15
CA ALA A 67 -1.38 13.40 -6.10
C ALA A 67 -1.83 14.47 -5.09
N PRO A 68 -1.28 14.47 -3.86
CA PRO A 68 -1.55 15.52 -2.88
C PRO A 68 -1.19 16.89 -3.44
N SER A 69 -1.82 17.95 -2.92
CA SER A 69 -1.35 19.31 -3.26
C SER A 69 0.04 19.55 -2.65
N PRO A 70 0.93 20.26 -3.36
CA PRO A 70 2.27 20.56 -2.84
C PRO A 70 2.25 21.21 -1.46
N GLY A 71 1.34 22.18 -1.24
CA GLY A 71 1.21 22.87 0.04
C GLY A 71 0.80 21.96 1.21
N MET A 72 -0.15 21.05 0.98
CA MET A 72 -0.55 20.06 1.99
C MET A 72 0.58 19.08 2.31
N ALA A 73 1.27 18.59 1.29
CA ALA A 73 2.42 17.70 1.47
C ALA A 73 3.53 18.40 2.26
N GLN A 74 3.83 19.64 1.91
CA GLN A 74 4.82 20.47 2.61
C GLN A 74 4.45 20.67 4.07
N GLU A 75 3.21 21.05 4.37
CA GLU A 75 2.75 21.24 5.75
C GLU A 75 2.94 19.98 6.61
N ILE A 76 2.55 18.80 6.09
CA ILE A 76 2.67 17.53 6.83
C ILE A 76 4.13 17.16 7.05
N ILE A 77 4.98 17.28 6.01
CA ILE A 77 6.41 16.96 6.08
C ILE A 77 7.14 17.92 7.03
N HIS A 78 6.87 19.23 6.95
CA HIS A 78 7.49 20.22 7.82
C HIS A 78 7.08 20.07 9.28
N ARG A 79 5.84 19.69 9.56
CA ARG A 79 5.41 19.31 10.92
C ARG A 79 6.18 18.09 11.43
N ALA A 80 6.34 17.05 10.60
CA ALA A 80 7.16 15.91 10.98
C ALA A 80 8.62 16.32 11.23
N PHE A 81 9.19 17.13 10.36
CA PHE A 81 10.55 17.64 10.49
C PHE A 81 10.78 18.46 11.78
N ALA A 82 9.76 19.20 12.25
CA ALA A 82 9.82 19.93 13.51
C ALA A 82 9.82 19.03 14.76
N ASP A 83 9.16 17.85 14.65
CA ASP A 83 9.00 16.90 15.77
C ASP A 83 10.15 15.90 15.89
N TYR A 84 10.94 15.70 14.82
CA TYR A 84 11.94 14.64 14.69
C TYR A 84 13.31 15.16 14.25
N ASP A 85 14.38 14.48 14.66
CA ASP A 85 15.75 14.80 14.26
C ASP A 85 16.04 14.38 12.81
N HIS A 86 15.38 13.27 12.35
CA HIS A 86 15.43 12.79 10.98
C HIS A 86 14.05 12.29 10.54
N VAL A 87 13.67 12.57 9.30
CA VAL A 87 12.39 12.10 8.72
C VAL A 87 12.65 11.15 7.56
N VAL A 88 12.06 9.96 7.65
CA VAL A 88 12.05 8.98 6.57
C VAL A 88 10.67 9.04 5.89
N ILE A 89 10.66 9.33 4.60
CA ILE A 89 9.46 9.40 3.77
C ILE A 89 9.44 8.18 2.85
N ILE A 90 8.41 7.34 2.94
CA ILE A 90 8.23 6.15 2.08
C ILE A 90 6.88 6.27 1.38
N THR A 91 6.87 6.24 0.06
CA THR A 91 5.68 6.56 -0.75
C THR A 91 5.50 5.62 -1.93
N ILE A 92 4.30 5.64 -2.51
CA ILE A 92 3.98 4.93 -3.75
C ILE A 92 5.02 5.21 -4.85
N PRO A 93 5.38 4.22 -5.68
CA PRO A 93 6.42 4.38 -6.70
C PRO A 93 6.06 5.44 -7.73
N HIS A 94 7.09 6.16 -8.18
CA HIS A 94 6.97 7.24 -9.15
C HIS A 94 6.40 6.79 -10.51
N GLN A 95 6.51 5.50 -10.85
CA GLN A 95 5.94 4.92 -12.07
C GLN A 95 4.40 4.87 -12.02
N LEU A 96 3.81 4.77 -10.82
CA LEU A 96 2.37 4.65 -10.64
C LEU A 96 1.68 5.98 -10.32
N SER A 97 2.39 6.90 -9.67
CA SER A 97 1.82 8.16 -9.20
C SER A 97 2.81 9.30 -9.17
N ALA A 98 2.33 10.52 -9.44
CA ALA A 98 3.11 11.74 -9.25
C ALA A 98 3.39 12.04 -7.75
N THR A 99 2.80 11.31 -6.81
CA THR A 99 2.94 11.52 -5.35
C THR A 99 4.40 11.55 -4.92
N TYR A 100 5.23 10.60 -5.39
CA TYR A 100 6.67 10.60 -5.11
C TYR A 100 7.32 11.96 -5.42
N ASN A 101 7.06 12.50 -6.62
CA ASN A 101 7.64 13.78 -7.05
C ASN A 101 7.09 14.97 -6.25
N VAL A 102 5.80 14.94 -5.87
CA VAL A 102 5.20 15.97 -5.02
C VAL A 102 5.86 15.97 -3.64
N LEU A 103 6.04 14.80 -3.00
CA LEU A 103 6.70 14.72 -1.69
C LEU A 103 8.18 15.10 -1.77
N ARG A 104 8.87 14.76 -2.86
CA ARG A 104 10.25 15.18 -3.12
C ARG A 104 10.37 16.71 -3.20
N LEU A 105 9.47 17.36 -3.93
CA LEU A 105 9.43 18.84 -4.04
C LEU A 105 9.03 19.49 -2.71
N ALA A 106 8.10 18.88 -1.98
CA ALA A 106 7.66 19.38 -0.67
C ALA A 106 8.75 19.32 0.42
N ALA A 107 9.75 18.48 0.24
CA ALA A 107 10.88 18.34 1.15
C ALA A 107 12.17 19.07 0.67
N GLN A 108 12.16 19.70 -0.50
CA GLN A 108 13.39 20.18 -1.16
C GLN A 108 14.10 21.33 -0.43
N ASP A 109 13.39 22.09 0.40
CA ASP A 109 13.91 23.19 1.19
C ASP A 109 14.43 22.75 2.58
N LEU A 110 14.24 21.46 2.93
CA LEU A 110 14.73 20.89 4.18
C LEU A 110 16.19 20.39 4.01
N PRO A 111 16.98 20.41 5.12
CA PRO A 111 18.35 19.89 5.11
C PRO A 111 18.40 18.43 4.63
N PRO A 112 19.18 18.12 3.55
CA PRO A 112 19.19 16.79 2.92
C PRO A 112 19.77 15.68 3.82
N ASP A 113 20.55 16.04 4.82
CA ASP A 113 21.09 15.14 5.83
C ASP A 113 20.06 14.74 6.91
N ARG A 114 18.90 15.41 6.94
CA ARG A 114 17.82 15.15 7.89
C ARG A 114 16.54 14.57 7.27
N VAL A 115 16.52 14.36 5.97
CA VAL A 115 15.37 13.79 5.26
C VAL A 115 15.82 12.70 4.31
N THR A 116 15.19 11.53 4.38
CA THR A 116 15.38 10.43 3.43
C THR A 116 14.07 10.13 2.74
N LEU A 117 14.04 10.24 1.40
CA LEU A 117 12.87 9.87 0.59
C LEU A 117 13.12 8.54 -0.12
N ILE A 118 12.19 7.60 0.03
CA ILE A 118 12.27 6.24 -0.50
C ILE A 118 11.07 5.98 -1.41
N ASP A 119 11.35 5.51 -2.61
CA ASP A 119 10.34 4.89 -3.47
C ASP A 119 10.04 3.48 -2.94
N GLY A 120 8.81 3.26 -2.44
CA GLY A 120 8.42 2.03 -1.77
C GLY A 120 8.30 0.81 -2.70
N GLY A 121 8.31 1.02 -4.03
CA GLY A 121 8.31 -0.03 -5.05
C GLY A 121 7.01 -0.83 -5.20
N GLY A 122 6.06 -0.67 -4.30
CA GLY A 122 4.79 -1.40 -4.27
C GLY A 122 3.59 -0.52 -3.95
N VAL A 123 2.51 -1.14 -3.46
CA VAL A 123 1.29 -0.45 -3.01
C VAL A 123 0.74 -1.12 -1.74
N SER A 124 -0.20 -0.45 -1.07
CA SER A 124 -0.84 -0.96 0.13
C SER A 124 0.21 -1.40 1.17
N LEU A 125 -0.03 -2.46 1.89
CA LEU A 125 0.87 -2.92 2.94
C LEU A 125 2.21 -3.49 2.45
N SER A 126 2.49 -3.54 1.15
CA SER A 126 3.88 -3.72 0.72
C SER A 126 4.74 -2.47 0.98
N ILE A 127 4.12 -1.29 1.04
CA ILE A 127 4.75 -0.06 1.55
C ILE A 127 4.55 0.04 3.06
N GLY A 128 3.33 -0.20 3.54
CA GLY A 128 2.99 -0.08 4.96
C GLY A 128 3.91 -0.88 5.88
N TRP A 129 4.27 -2.12 5.50
CA TRP A 129 5.21 -2.93 6.29
C TRP A 129 6.64 -2.37 6.29
N GLN A 130 7.08 -1.70 5.23
CA GLN A 130 8.36 -0.98 5.22
C GLN A 130 8.35 0.16 6.23
N VAL A 131 7.27 0.95 6.26
CA VAL A 131 7.09 2.05 7.22
C VAL A 131 7.07 1.53 8.65
N VAL A 132 6.30 0.47 8.92
CA VAL A 132 6.18 -0.12 10.27
C VAL A 132 7.49 -0.73 10.73
N ALA A 133 8.17 -1.50 9.87
CA ALA A 133 9.47 -2.10 10.21
C ALA A 133 10.54 -1.03 10.53
N GLY A 134 10.59 0.03 9.71
CA GLY A 134 11.47 1.16 9.98
C GLY A 134 11.15 1.84 11.30
N ALA A 135 9.87 2.06 11.60
CA ALA A 135 9.44 2.71 12.84
C ALA A 135 9.74 1.86 14.09
N GLU A 136 9.59 0.53 14.00
CA GLU A 136 9.98 -0.40 15.07
C GLU A 136 11.47 -0.30 15.38
N VAL A 137 12.34 -0.40 14.35
CA VAL A 137 13.79 -0.33 14.53
C VAL A 137 14.23 1.06 14.97
N ALA A 138 13.58 2.13 14.51
CA ALA A 138 13.85 3.49 14.98
C ALA A 138 13.59 3.63 16.48
N ALA A 139 12.49 3.06 16.98
CA ALA A 139 12.17 3.07 18.41
C ALA A 139 13.14 2.21 19.25
N GLU A 140 13.64 1.11 18.68
CA GLU A 140 14.57 0.21 19.33
C GLU A 140 16.01 0.75 19.40
N THR A 141 16.48 1.44 18.35
CA THR A 141 17.91 1.72 18.17
C THR A 141 18.25 3.21 18.04
N GLY A 142 17.37 4.02 17.46
CA GLY A 142 17.70 5.40 17.05
C GLY A 142 18.79 5.47 15.98
N ASP A 143 19.19 4.36 15.36
CA ASP A 143 20.23 4.32 14.33
C ASP A 143 19.61 4.32 12.92
N LEU A 144 19.85 5.40 12.18
CA LEU A 144 19.33 5.57 10.82
C LEU A 144 19.79 4.45 9.87
N VAL A 145 21.02 3.95 10.02
CA VAL A 145 21.55 2.88 9.15
C VAL A 145 20.74 1.61 9.37
N ALA A 146 20.51 1.23 10.63
CA ALA A 146 19.68 0.08 10.99
C ALA A 146 18.22 0.25 10.50
N VAL A 147 17.67 1.47 10.61
CA VAL A 147 16.32 1.81 10.12
C VAL A 147 16.22 1.62 8.60
N LEU A 148 17.17 2.14 7.84
CA LEU A 148 17.16 2.03 6.38
C LEU A 148 17.36 0.59 5.91
N ASP A 149 18.18 -0.19 6.62
CA ASP A 149 18.31 -1.61 6.37
C ASP A 149 17.00 -2.35 6.65
N ALA A 150 16.35 -2.09 7.78
CA ALA A 150 15.05 -2.67 8.11
C ALA A 150 13.99 -2.38 7.04
N VAL A 151 13.94 -1.16 6.51
CA VAL A 151 13.05 -0.76 5.41
C VAL A 151 13.35 -1.59 4.15
N ALA A 152 14.63 -1.73 3.79
CA ALA A 152 15.05 -2.51 2.63
C ALA A 152 14.76 -4.02 2.80
N GLN A 153 15.00 -4.57 4.00
CA GLN A 153 14.67 -5.95 4.33
C GLN A 153 13.16 -6.19 4.30
N ALA A 154 12.35 -5.27 4.86
CA ALA A 154 10.90 -5.37 4.80
C ALA A 154 10.40 -5.34 3.35
N ARG A 155 10.96 -4.48 2.49
CA ARG A 155 10.65 -4.48 1.04
C ARG A 155 10.91 -5.84 0.40
N THR A 156 12.09 -6.42 0.64
CA THR A 156 12.52 -7.70 0.04
C THR A 156 11.71 -8.89 0.54
N HIS A 157 11.31 -8.86 1.82
CA HIS A 157 10.66 -9.98 2.50
C HIS A 157 9.14 -9.86 2.60
N THR A 158 8.55 -8.80 2.03
CA THR A 158 7.08 -8.68 1.90
C THR A 158 6.59 -9.32 0.62
N LYS A 159 5.60 -10.21 0.73
CA LYS A 159 4.85 -10.74 -0.39
C LYS A 159 3.44 -10.14 -0.39
N LEU A 160 3.10 -9.47 -1.49
CA LEU A 160 1.77 -8.99 -1.78
C LEU A 160 1.19 -9.79 -2.94
N ALA A 161 -0.04 -10.28 -2.82
CA ALA A 161 -0.79 -10.86 -3.93
C ALA A 161 -2.27 -10.55 -3.77
N ALA A 162 -2.94 -10.18 -4.86
CA ALA A 162 -4.37 -9.90 -4.86
C ALA A 162 -5.06 -10.48 -6.10
N MET A 163 -6.16 -11.18 -5.88
CA MET A 163 -7.12 -11.53 -6.91
C MET A 163 -7.97 -10.31 -7.21
N LEU A 164 -8.07 -9.94 -8.49
CA LEU A 164 -8.93 -8.87 -8.95
C LEU A 164 -10.21 -9.43 -9.58
N SER A 165 -11.29 -8.64 -9.56
CA SER A 165 -12.54 -8.99 -10.27
C SER A 165 -12.33 -9.03 -11.79
N GLY A 166 -11.37 -8.28 -12.31
CA GLY A 166 -10.97 -8.20 -13.71
C GLY A 166 -9.85 -7.18 -13.90
N LEU A 167 -9.50 -6.87 -15.15
CA LEU A 167 -8.43 -5.94 -15.50
C LEU A 167 -8.93 -4.58 -16.00
N GLU A 168 -10.25 -4.39 -16.02
CA GLU A 168 -10.84 -3.22 -16.67
C GLU A 168 -10.44 -1.91 -16.00
N TYR A 169 -10.48 -1.86 -14.66
CA TYR A 169 -10.09 -0.67 -13.89
C TYR A 169 -8.60 -0.33 -14.08
N LEU A 170 -7.71 -1.31 -14.02
CA LEU A 170 -6.28 -1.12 -14.31
C LEU A 170 -6.03 -0.61 -15.72
N ARG A 171 -6.75 -1.16 -16.71
CA ARG A 171 -6.62 -0.75 -18.11
C ARG A 171 -7.11 0.67 -18.34
N ARG A 172 -8.32 1.00 -17.84
CA ARG A 172 -8.92 2.32 -18.00
C ARG A 172 -8.13 3.42 -17.30
N SER A 173 -7.56 3.10 -16.14
CA SER A 173 -6.74 4.05 -15.40
C SER A 173 -5.29 4.18 -15.93
N GLY A 174 -4.90 3.38 -16.93
CA GLY A 174 -3.56 3.41 -17.54
C GLY A 174 -2.44 2.87 -16.64
N ARG A 175 -2.76 2.20 -15.52
CA ARG A 175 -1.76 1.60 -14.61
C ARG A 175 -1.41 0.17 -14.97
N ILE A 176 -2.01 -0.36 -16.02
CA ILE A 176 -1.55 -1.62 -16.59
C ILE A 176 -0.35 -1.33 -17.50
N ASN A 177 0.83 -1.82 -17.12
CA ASN A 177 1.99 -1.65 -17.97
C ASN A 177 1.87 -2.58 -19.19
N MET A 178 2.07 -2.04 -20.40
CA MET A 178 2.02 -2.80 -21.66
C MET A 178 3.04 -3.95 -21.70
N ALA A 179 4.11 -3.89 -20.92
CA ALA A 179 5.08 -4.99 -20.78
C ALA A 179 4.48 -6.23 -20.09
N SER A 180 3.37 -6.10 -19.37
CA SER A 180 2.55 -7.23 -18.91
C SER A 180 1.69 -7.82 -20.03
N ALA A 181 2.11 -7.69 -21.29
CA ALA A 181 1.40 -8.11 -22.51
C ALA A 181 0.95 -9.59 -22.56
N GLY A 182 1.39 -10.38 -21.60
CA GLY A 182 0.79 -11.71 -21.40
C GLY A 182 -0.66 -11.68 -20.91
N LEU A 183 -1.23 -10.53 -20.53
CA LEU A 183 -2.62 -10.45 -20.05
C LEU A 183 -3.67 -10.32 -21.16
N GLY A 184 -3.29 -10.24 -22.44
CA GLY A 184 -4.14 -10.27 -23.63
C GLY A 184 -5.66 -10.04 -23.44
N THR A 185 -6.45 -10.07 -24.47
CA THR A 185 -7.92 -9.91 -24.50
C THR A 185 -8.71 -11.02 -23.75
N LEU A 186 -8.25 -11.45 -22.57
CA LEU A 186 -8.91 -12.49 -21.78
C LEU A 186 -10.10 -11.86 -21.02
N LEU A 187 -11.26 -11.80 -21.68
CA LEU A 187 -12.56 -11.68 -21.04
C LEU A 187 -12.78 -12.89 -20.10
N GLN A 188 -13.24 -12.61 -18.88
CA GLN A 188 -13.66 -13.63 -17.89
C GLN A 188 -12.53 -14.39 -17.17
N ILE A 189 -11.41 -13.72 -16.85
CA ILE A 189 -10.44 -14.25 -15.88
C ILE A 189 -10.55 -13.55 -14.53
N LYS A 190 -10.07 -14.24 -13.49
CA LYS A 190 -9.80 -13.70 -12.15
C LYS A 190 -8.28 -13.65 -11.99
N PRO A 191 -7.61 -12.57 -12.43
CA PRO A 191 -6.16 -12.49 -12.36
C PRO A 191 -5.70 -12.33 -10.92
N ILE A 192 -4.61 -13.00 -10.56
CA ILE A 192 -3.85 -12.71 -9.35
C ILE A 192 -2.65 -11.89 -9.77
N VAL A 193 -2.48 -10.75 -9.13
CA VAL A 193 -1.41 -9.80 -9.45
C VAL A 193 -0.62 -9.42 -8.20
N THR A 194 0.61 -8.97 -8.43
CA THR A 194 1.42 -8.22 -7.47
C THR A 194 1.90 -6.91 -8.09
N ILE A 195 2.47 -6.04 -7.27
CA ILE A 195 3.19 -4.86 -7.73
C ILE A 195 4.65 -4.99 -7.29
N THR A 196 5.55 -4.87 -8.24
CA THR A 196 6.99 -4.87 -8.00
C THR A 196 7.62 -3.76 -8.80
N ASP A 197 8.37 -2.89 -8.13
CA ASP A 197 9.06 -1.72 -8.72
C ASP A 197 8.13 -0.89 -9.62
N GLY A 198 6.91 -0.65 -9.16
CA GLY A 198 5.89 0.11 -9.86
C GLY A 198 5.23 -0.62 -11.05
N ALA A 199 5.59 -1.87 -11.32
CA ALA A 199 4.97 -2.66 -12.39
C ALA A 199 3.91 -3.63 -11.84
N VAL A 200 2.78 -3.73 -12.56
CA VAL A 200 1.75 -4.74 -12.28
C VAL A 200 2.19 -6.08 -12.89
N ILE A 201 2.50 -7.04 -12.04
CA ILE A 201 2.98 -8.37 -12.45
C ILE A 201 1.89 -9.42 -12.26
N PRO A 202 1.46 -10.13 -13.32
CA PRO A 202 0.55 -11.25 -13.17
C PRO A 202 1.25 -12.45 -12.53
N LEU A 203 0.70 -12.95 -11.41
CA LEU A 203 1.18 -14.15 -10.73
C LEU A 203 0.45 -15.41 -11.23
N ALA A 204 -0.87 -15.28 -11.44
CA ALA A 204 -1.69 -16.37 -11.98
C ALA A 204 -2.87 -15.83 -12.80
N LYS A 205 -3.35 -16.67 -13.74
CA LYS A 205 -4.50 -16.40 -14.58
C LYS A 205 -5.48 -17.55 -14.42
N VAL A 206 -6.46 -17.36 -13.55
CA VAL A 206 -7.46 -18.39 -13.27
C VAL A 206 -8.84 -17.93 -13.75
N ARG A 207 -9.73 -18.90 -14.03
CA ARG A 207 -11.05 -18.59 -14.59
C ARG A 207 -12.15 -18.45 -13.54
N THR A 208 -11.96 -18.99 -12.35
CA THR A 208 -12.97 -18.99 -11.29
C THR A 208 -12.44 -18.33 -10.00
N ALA A 209 -13.33 -17.67 -9.27
CA ALA A 209 -12.97 -17.04 -8.00
C ALA A 209 -12.48 -18.09 -6.97
N ASN A 210 -13.12 -19.26 -6.90
CA ASN A 210 -12.73 -20.31 -5.96
C ASN A 210 -11.31 -20.81 -6.23
N ARG A 211 -10.92 -20.99 -7.49
CA ARG A 211 -9.56 -21.38 -7.83
C ARG A 211 -8.56 -20.26 -7.51
N ALA A 212 -8.92 -19.00 -7.77
CA ALA A 212 -8.06 -17.87 -7.42
C ALA A 212 -7.86 -17.75 -5.92
N LYS A 213 -8.91 -17.95 -5.13
CA LYS A 213 -8.83 -17.95 -3.66
C LYS A 213 -7.93 -19.08 -3.15
N ALA A 214 -8.06 -20.30 -3.69
CA ALA A 214 -7.17 -21.41 -3.33
C ALA A 214 -5.71 -21.11 -3.66
N GLU A 215 -5.44 -20.52 -4.81
CA GLU A 215 -4.09 -20.10 -5.23
C GLU A 215 -3.50 -19.02 -4.30
N LEU A 216 -4.33 -18.06 -3.83
CA LEU A 216 -3.91 -17.07 -2.84
C LEU A 216 -3.48 -17.72 -1.52
N VAL A 217 -4.21 -18.74 -1.04
CA VAL A 217 -3.85 -19.50 0.16
C VAL A 217 -2.46 -20.15 -0.02
N GLU A 218 -2.23 -20.84 -1.13
CA GLU A 218 -0.93 -21.47 -1.42
C GLU A 218 0.19 -20.43 -1.53
N MET A 219 -0.07 -19.28 -2.16
CA MET A 219 0.88 -18.18 -2.24
C MET A 219 1.23 -17.62 -0.86
N ALA A 220 0.24 -17.46 0.03
CA ALA A 220 0.48 -16.98 1.38
C ALA A 220 1.27 -17.99 2.20
N ARG A 221 0.93 -19.29 2.12
CA ARG A 221 1.66 -20.37 2.80
C ARG A 221 3.10 -20.47 2.34
N SER A 222 3.40 -20.16 1.08
CA SER A 222 4.76 -20.19 0.53
C SER A 222 5.66 -19.04 1.07
N VAL A 223 5.13 -18.08 1.83
CA VAL A 223 5.91 -17.04 2.49
C VAL A 223 6.82 -17.62 3.58
N GLY A 224 6.40 -18.73 4.20
CA GLY A 224 7.09 -19.35 5.34
C GLY A 224 6.67 -18.70 6.66
N GLU A 225 7.62 -18.48 7.57
CA GLU A 225 7.31 -17.86 8.87
C GLU A 225 6.91 -16.39 8.71
N ILE A 226 5.65 -16.09 8.99
CA ILE A 226 5.09 -14.75 8.86
C ILE A 226 5.25 -13.98 10.17
N ASP A 227 5.79 -12.76 10.08
CA ASP A 227 5.88 -11.80 11.19
C ASP A 227 4.65 -10.89 11.24
N LYS A 228 4.22 -10.37 10.07
CA LYS A 228 3.06 -9.49 9.93
C LYS A 228 2.19 -9.95 8.77
N LEU A 229 0.89 -10.00 9.01
CA LEU A 229 -0.10 -10.41 8.00
C LEU A 229 -1.25 -9.42 7.95
N ALA A 230 -1.60 -9.01 6.75
CA ALA A 230 -2.88 -8.37 6.49
C ALA A 230 -3.59 -9.05 5.33
N ILE A 231 -4.88 -9.24 5.51
CA ILE A 231 -5.82 -9.61 4.47
C ILE A 231 -6.41 -8.33 3.91
N LEU A 232 -6.29 -8.15 2.61
CA LEU A 232 -6.69 -6.94 1.90
C LEU A 232 -7.95 -7.22 1.08
N HIS A 233 -8.86 -6.27 1.04
CA HIS A 233 -10.03 -6.37 0.17
C HIS A 233 -10.48 -4.99 -0.33
N THR A 234 -11.31 -4.97 -1.38
CA THR A 234 -12.04 -3.80 -1.84
C THR A 234 -13.54 -4.12 -1.79
N ASN A 235 -14.18 -3.76 -0.67
CA ASN A 235 -15.59 -4.05 -0.38
C ASN A 235 -15.97 -5.55 -0.54
N ASN A 236 -15.10 -6.45 -0.10
CA ASN A 236 -15.29 -7.91 -0.16
C ASN A 236 -14.90 -8.58 1.16
N LEU A 237 -15.55 -8.14 2.24
CA LEU A 237 -15.26 -8.62 3.60
C LEU A 237 -15.48 -10.13 3.74
N ALA A 238 -16.47 -10.71 3.03
CA ALA A 238 -16.77 -12.13 3.09
C ALA A 238 -15.59 -12.99 2.60
N ASP A 239 -15.02 -12.67 1.43
CA ASP A 239 -13.86 -13.39 0.92
C ASP A 239 -12.58 -13.07 1.73
N ALA A 240 -12.47 -11.87 2.29
CA ALA A 240 -11.36 -11.51 3.18
C ALA A 240 -11.40 -12.32 4.49
N ALA A 241 -12.57 -12.44 5.12
CA ALA A 241 -12.76 -13.27 6.32
C ALA A 241 -12.47 -14.75 6.01
N TRP A 242 -12.98 -15.26 4.88
CA TRP A 242 -12.68 -16.60 4.45
C TRP A 242 -11.16 -16.82 4.27
N LEU A 243 -10.44 -15.91 3.62
CA LEU A 243 -8.99 -16.03 3.41
C LEU A 243 -8.22 -16.00 4.74
N ARG A 244 -8.60 -15.11 5.67
CA ARG A 244 -8.04 -15.08 7.04
C ARG A 244 -8.19 -16.45 7.72
N ASP A 245 -9.40 -17.03 7.66
CA ASP A 245 -9.71 -18.30 8.32
C ASP A 245 -8.92 -19.47 7.72
N GLN A 246 -8.66 -19.45 6.39
CA GLN A 246 -7.81 -20.43 5.73
C GLN A 246 -6.32 -20.32 6.12
N LEU A 247 -5.89 -19.18 6.66
CA LEU A 247 -4.51 -18.92 7.05
C LEU A 247 -4.32 -18.90 8.57
N ALA A 248 -5.35 -19.21 9.35
CA ALA A 248 -5.34 -19.09 10.81
C ALA A 248 -4.22 -19.89 11.49
N ASP A 249 -3.81 -21.02 10.92
CA ASP A 249 -2.75 -21.89 11.44
C ASP A 249 -1.33 -21.35 11.23
N ILE A 250 -1.14 -20.41 10.28
CA ILE A 250 0.15 -19.77 9.99
C ILE A 250 0.16 -18.26 10.31
N ALA A 251 -1.00 -17.72 10.69
CA ALA A 251 -1.14 -16.29 10.95
C ALA A 251 -0.43 -15.89 12.27
N PRO A 252 0.24 -14.73 12.30
CA PRO A 252 0.72 -14.16 13.55
C PRO A 252 -0.46 -13.71 14.43
N GLN A 253 -0.17 -13.49 15.73
CA GLN A 253 -1.19 -13.06 16.69
C GLN A 253 -1.92 -11.78 16.25
N GLU A 254 -1.20 -10.82 15.68
CA GLU A 254 -1.76 -9.61 15.10
C GLU A 254 -1.93 -9.79 13.58
N THR A 255 -3.15 -10.09 13.16
CA THR A 255 -3.54 -10.19 11.75
C THR A 255 -4.64 -9.18 11.46
N TYR A 256 -4.42 -8.36 10.44
CA TYR A 256 -5.31 -7.26 10.06
C TYR A 256 -6.23 -7.68 8.91
N ILE A 257 -7.47 -7.17 8.91
CA ILE A 257 -8.34 -7.16 7.72
C ILE A 257 -8.51 -5.70 7.31
N ILE A 258 -8.08 -5.36 6.10
CA ILE A 258 -8.04 -3.98 5.62
C ILE A 258 -8.91 -3.85 4.36
N ASN A 259 -9.93 -3.02 4.46
CA ASN A 259 -10.60 -2.50 3.26
C ASN A 259 -9.64 -1.49 2.61
N ALA A 260 -9.05 -1.83 1.48
CA ALA A 260 -8.00 -1.03 0.84
C ALA A 260 -8.48 0.42 0.58
N ASN A 261 -7.55 1.35 0.55
CA ASN A 261 -7.87 2.76 0.35
C ASN A 261 -8.61 3.02 -0.99
N PRO A 262 -9.53 3.99 -1.04
CA PRO A 262 -10.27 4.37 -2.24
C PRO A 262 -9.39 4.70 -3.45
N ALA A 263 -8.25 5.31 -3.24
CA ALA A 263 -7.34 5.65 -4.32
C ALA A 263 -6.79 4.40 -5.02
N LEU A 264 -6.39 3.37 -4.27
CA LEU A 264 -6.02 2.07 -4.85
C LEU A 264 -7.24 1.41 -5.50
N GLY A 265 -8.38 1.41 -4.80
CA GLY A 265 -9.63 0.84 -5.30
C GLY A 265 -10.12 1.42 -6.62
N THR A 266 -9.90 2.72 -6.85
CA THR A 266 -10.15 3.40 -8.13
C THR A 266 -9.46 2.71 -9.31
N HIS A 267 -8.27 2.13 -9.07
CA HIS A 267 -7.46 1.51 -10.12
C HIS A 267 -7.65 0.00 -10.24
N ILE A 268 -7.98 -0.69 -9.16
CA ILE A 268 -8.15 -2.16 -9.18
C ILE A 268 -9.60 -2.61 -9.20
N GLY A 269 -10.52 -1.70 -8.92
CA GLY A 269 -11.97 -1.97 -8.85
C GLY A 269 -12.41 -2.60 -7.53
N PRO A 270 -13.74 -2.76 -7.35
CA PRO A 270 -14.31 -3.44 -6.19
C PRO A 270 -14.15 -4.95 -6.28
N GLN A 271 -14.41 -5.65 -5.18
CA GLN A 271 -14.42 -7.12 -5.06
C GLN A 271 -13.03 -7.78 -5.24
N ALA A 272 -11.94 -7.02 -5.08
CA ALA A 272 -10.62 -7.62 -4.94
C ALA A 272 -10.45 -8.24 -3.54
N VAL A 273 -9.64 -9.29 -3.47
CA VAL A 273 -9.17 -9.87 -2.21
C VAL A 273 -7.73 -10.33 -2.36
N GLY A 274 -6.94 -10.18 -1.30
CA GLY A 274 -5.53 -10.51 -1.32
C GLY A 274 -4.92 -10.53 0.07
N PHE A 275 -3.61 -10.60 0.11
CA PHE A 275 -2.84 -10.52 1.35
C PHE A 275 -1.54 -9.73 1.14
N ALA A 276 -1.03 -9.19 2.24
CA ALA A 276 0.33 -8.68 2.36
C ALA A 276 0.98 -9.32 3.59
N ALA A 277 1.98 -10.15 3.37
CA ALA A 277 2.67 -10.91 4.41
C ALA A 277 4.14 -10.55 4.45
N LEU A 278 4.64 -10.14 5.60
CA LEU A 278 6.06 -9.89 5.88
C LEU A 278 6.66 -11.11 6.57
N ASN A 279 7.65 -11.73 5.91
CA ASN A 279 8.36 -12.89 6.46
C ASN A 279 9.30 -12.45 7.59
N LYS A 280 9.43 -13.24 8.66
CA LYS A 280 10.30 -12.95 9.83
C LYS A 280 11.78 -12.70 9.51
N ARG A 281 12.24 -13.11 8.31
CA ARG A 281 13.63 -12.93 7.89
C ARG A 281 14.05 -11.46 7.75
N TRP A 282 13.10 -10.53 7.70
CA TRP A 282 13.41 -9.11 7.60
C TRP A 282 14.19 -8.56 8.80
N ARG A 283 14.15 -9.27 9.95
CA ARG A 283 14.89 -8.93 11.18
C ARG A 283 16.30 -9.59 11.26
N ARG A 284 16.71 -10.32 10.22
CA ARG A 284 18.02 -10.98 10.16
C ARG A 284 18.98 -10.16 9.34
#